data_6de5f81fb9bbff4b230b31ee126c019f
#
_entry.id   6de5f81fb9bbff4b230b31ee126c019f
#
_cell.length_a   1.000
_cell.length_b   1.000
_cell.length_c   1.000
_cell.angle_alpha   90.00
_cell.angle_beta   90.00
_cell.angle_gamma   90.00
#
_symmetry.space_group_name_H-M   'P 1'
#
loop_
_entity.id
_entity.type
_entity.pdbx_description
1 polymer ?
#
loop_
_entity_poly.entity_id
_entity_poly.type
_entity_poly.pdbx_seq_one_letter_code
_entity_poly.pdbx_strand_id
1 'polypeptide(L)'
;VFVADGFVNRRVAVLDMTSGELVRSWGAYGNDPDDSDLGPYNPSADPSQQFRSVTCAELSNDGLVYVCDRGNNRIQVFETDGTYVNEVIIAETTLGSGAVWDVAFSPDRGQQFLYVADGMNERVYILNRESLEIRTSFGVGGRYPGHFRELGSVAVDEAGNVYTAEDGQGRRLQKFTNLGYGPVTLEHQGALYPAASQ
;
A
#
# COMPACT_ATOMS: atom_id res chain seq x y z
N VAL A 1 -12.59 2.15 14.58
CA VAL A 1 -11.55 2.54 13.61
C VAL A 1 -10.42 1.51 13.61
N PHE A 2 -9.85 1.23 12.42
CA PHE A 2 -8.66 0.38 12.29
C PHE A 2 -7.41 1.27 12.36
N VAL A 3 -6.42 0.84 13.11
CA VAL A 3 -5.16 1.57 13.35
C VAL A 3 -3.99 0.66 13.02
N ALA A 4 -3.13 1.12 12.11
CA ALA A 4 -1.85 0.49 11.82
C ALA A 4 -0.87 0.80 12.98
N ASP A 5 -0.79 -0.10 13.97
CA ASP A 5 0.05 0.04 15.15
C ASP A 5 1.34 -0.79 14.97
N GLY A 6 2.17 -0.34 14.03
CA GLY A 6 3.15 -1.19 13.37
C GLY A 6 4.60 -1.08 13.82
N PHE A 7 5.05 0.06 14.36
CA PHE A 7 6.49 0.25 14.59
C PHE A 7 7.02 -0.44 15.85
N VAL A 8 6.18 -0.60 16.87
CA VAL A 8 6.54 -1.28 18.12
C VAL A 8 5.65 -2.49 18.35
N ASN A 9 4.33 -2.31 18.24
CA ASN A 9 3.37 -3.34 18.62
C ASN A 9 3.05 -4.34 17.49
N ARG A 10 3.45 -4.06 16.25
CA ARG A 10 3.34 -4.97 15.07
C ARG A 10 1.96 -5.59 14.90
N ARG A 11 0.91 -4.78 14.99
CA ARG A 11 -0.48 -5.22 14.97
C ARG A 11 -1.39 -4.26 14.21
N VAL A 12 -2.56 -4.75 13.88
CA VAL A 12 -3.72 -3.90 13.64
C VAL A 12 -4.49 -3.79 14.96
N ALA A 13 -4.80 -2.57 15.38
CA ALA A 13 -5.63 -2.31 16.54
C ALA A 13 -6.98 -1.75 16.09
N VAL A 14 -8.07 -2.23 16.70
CA VAL A 14 -9.42 -1.70 16.45
C VAL A 14 -9.88 -0.95 17.69
N LEU A 15 -10.17 0.34 17.50
CA LEU A 15 -10.63 1.20 18.58
C LEU A 15 -12.09 1.57 18.38
N ASP A 16 -12.82 1.64 19.47
CA ASP A 16 -14.15 2.26 19.49
C ASP A 16 -14.01 3.77 19.31
N MET A 17 -14.71 4.33 18.33
CA MET A 17 -14.63 5.75 17.97
C MET A 17 -15.17 6.68 19.05
N THR A 18 -16.05 6.18 19.93
CA THR A 18 -16.70 6.99 20.95
C THR A 18 -15.92 7.00 22.25
N SER A 19 -15.50 5.83 22.71
CA SER A 19 -14.76 5.67 23.96
C SER A 19 -13.25 5.77 23.81
N GLY A 20 -12.72 5.50 22.60
CA GLY A 20 -11.28 5.36 22.34
C GLY A 20 -10.70 4.05 22.88
N GLU A 21 -11.51 3.15 23.41
CA GLU A 21 -11.04 1.90 23.98
C GLU A 21 -10.63 0.89 22.89
N LEU A 22 -9.63 0.08 23.20
CA LEU A 22 -9.21 -1.03 22.36
C LEU A 22 -10.27 -2.14 22.40
N VAL A 23 -10.91 -2.38 21.25
CA VAL A 23 -11.94 -3.43 21.10
C VAL A 23 -11.29 -4.79 20.82
N ARG A 24 -10.30 -4.80 19.91
CA ARG A 24 -9.55 -6.00 19.52
C ARG A 24 -8.25 -5.62 18.83
N SER A 25 -7.35 -6.60 18.68
CA SER A 25 -6.15 -6.45 17.84
C SER A 25 -5.75 -7.82 17.28
N TRP A 26 -5.00 -7.82 16.18
CA TRP A 26 -4.44 -9.02 15.59
C TRP A 26 -3.10 -8.75 14.94
N GLY A 27 -2.30 -9.81 14.84
CA GLY A 27 -1.03 -9.87 14.12
C GLY A 27 -1.19 -10.43 12.71
N ALA A 28 -0.08 -10.79 12.08
CA ALA A 28 -0.09 -11.43 10.76
C ALA A 28 -0.90 -12.74 10.79
N TYR A 29 -1.60 -13.02 9.68
CA TYR A 29 -2.48 -14.19 9.52
C TYR A 29 -3.61 -14.32 10.55
N GLY A 30 -3.94 -13.23 11.27
CA GLY A 30 -4.94 -13.25 12.34
C GLY A 30 -4.45 -13.84 13.67
N ASN A 31 -3.15 -14.11 13.78
CA ASN A 31 -2.53 -14.58 15.01
C ASN A 31 -2.55 -13.50 16.11
N ASP A 32 -2.30 -13.89 17.34
CA ASP A 32 -2.01 -12.93 18.39
C ASP A 32 -0.83 -12.04 18.00
N PRO A 33 -0.86 -10.74 18.33
CA PRO A 33 0.25 -9.84 18.08
C PRO A 33 1.55 -10.35 18.73
N ASP A 34 2.64 -10.34 17.98
CA ASP A 34 3.96 -10.71 18.45
C ASP A 34 4.99 -9.66 18.03
N ASP A 35 5.62 -9.01 19.00
CA ASP A 35 6.60 -7.93 18.84
C ASP A 35 8.05 -8.39 18.99
N SER A 36 8.28 -9.70 19.12
CA SER A 36 9.63 -10.26 19.20
C SER A 36 10.48 -9.93 17.96
N ASP A 37 11.79 -9.80 18.16
CA ASP A 37 12.70 -9.40 17.09
C ASP A 37 12.79 -10.47 15.98
N LEU A 38 12.48 -10.05 14.77
CA LEU A 38 12.55 -10.88 13.56
C LEU A 38 13.92 -10.84 12.86
N GLY A 39 14.86 -10.05 13.35
CA GLY A 39 16.11 -9.79 12.63
C GLY A 39 15.89 -9.11 11.26
N PRO A 40 16.88 -9.03 10.38
CA PRO A 40 16.75 -8.49 9.03
C PRO A 40 15.77 -9.29 8.16
N TYR A 41 15.08 -8.60 7.24
CA TYR A 41 14.26 -9.28 6.22
C TYR A 41 15.14 -10.14 5.30
N ASN A 42 14.69 -11.36 5.06
CA ASN A 42 15.34 -12.31 4.14
C ASN A 42 14.35 -12.79 3.09
N PRO A 43 14.49 -12.38 1.80
CA PRO A 43 13.56 -12.77 0.74
C PRO A 43 13.60 -14.27 0.39
N SER A 44 14.59 -15.01 0.86
CA SER A 44 14.69 -16.47 0.64
C SER A 44 14.15 -17.30 1.80
N ALA A 45 13.67 -16.66 2.85
CA ALA A 45 13.04 -17.35 3.98
C ALA A 45 11.54 -17.57 3.73
N ASP A 46 10.95 -18.53 4.43
CA ASP A 46 9.50 -18.69 4.44
C ASP A 46 8.82 -17.40 4.93
N PRO A 47 7.59 -17.11 4.46
CA PRO A 47 6.84 -15.92 4.88
C PRO A 47 6.69 -15.85 6.41
N SER A 48 7.08 -14.70 6.97
CA SER A 48 7.02 -14.49 8.43
C SER A 48 5.58 -14.58 8.94
N GLN A 49 5.39 -15.30 10.04
CA GLN A 49 4.11 -15.44 10.74
C GLN A 49 3.78 -14.21 11.62
N GLN A 50 4.67 -13.22 11.65
CA GLN A 50 4.51 -11.95 12.34
C GLN A 50 4.49 -10.80 11.35
N PHE A 51 3.80 -9.71 11.69
CA PHE A 51 4.03 -8.42 11.03
C PHE A 51 5.43 -7.91 11.36
N ARG A 52 6.06 -7.25 10.40
CA ARG A 52 7.33 -6.59 10.63
C ARG A 52 7.16 -5.08 10.82
N SER A 53 6.30 -4.45 10.04
CA SER A 53 6.05 -3.02 10.12
C SER A 53 4.71 -2.68 9.45
N VAL A 54 3.65 -2.59 10.22
CA VAL A 54 2.31 -2.23 9.72
C VAL A 54 2.25 -0.71 9.50
N THR A 55 2.02 -0.27 8.27
CA THR A 55 2.00 1.16 7.91
C THR A 55 0.65 1.66 7.42
N CYS A 56 -0.23 0.78 6.98
CA CYS A 56 -1.61 1.10 6.63
C CYS A 56 -2.59 0.01 7.10
N ALA A 57 -3.85 0.37 7.29
CA ALA A 57 -4.97 -0.53 7.55
C ALA A 57 -6.23 0.09 6.95
N GLU A 58 -6.52 -0.22 5.68
CA GLU A 58 -7.59 0.43 4.90
C GLU A 58 -8.80 -0.49 4.74
N LEU A 59 -9.97 0.05 5.04
CA LEU A 59 -11.26 -0.67 4.95
C LEU A 59 -11.89 -0.48 3.57
N SER A 60 -12.15 -1.58 2.89
CA SER A 60 -12.87 -1.58 1.62
C SER A 60 -14.40 -1.49 1.79
N ASN A 61 -15.11 -1.14 0.69
CA ASN A 61 -16.57 -1.02 0.67
C ASN A 61 -17.32 -2.33 1.00
N ASP A 62 -16.69 -3.47 0.73
CA ASP A 62 -17.23 -4.81 1.00
C ASP A 62 -16.80 -5.38 2.36
N GLY A 63 -16.15 -4.56 3.20
CA GLY A 63 -15.86 -4.90 4.58
C GLY A 63 -14.57 -5.69 4.79
N LEU A 64 -13.62 -5.65 3.85
CA LEU A 64 -12.29 -6.24 4.03
C LEU A 64 -11.27 -5.18 4.44
N VAL A 65 -10.34 -5.56 5.30
CA VAL A 65 -9.26 -4.71 5.79
C VAL A 65 -7.95 -5.07 5.09
N TYR A 66 -7.39 -4.13 4.35
CA TYR A 66 -6.11 -4.28 3.65
C TYR A 66 -5.00 -3.71 4.50
N VAL A 67 -4.03 -4.54 4.86
CA VAL A 67 -2.97 -4.20 5.82
C VAL A 67 -1.61 -4.20 5.12
N CYS A 68 -0.95 -3.05 5.15
CA CYS A 68 0.41 -2.89 4.63
C CYS A 68 1.43 -3.42 5.64
N ASP A 69 1.94 -4.61 5.45
CA ASP A 69 3.09 -5.13 6.20
C ASP A 69 4.39 -4.81 5.46
N ARG A 70 4.76 -3.52 5.54
CA ARG A 70 5.83 -2.89 4.76
C ARG A 70 7.14 -3.66 4.84
N GLY A 71 7.59 -4.00 6.04
CA GLY A 71 8.88 -4.65 6.26
C GLY A 71 8.94 -6.11 5.76
N ASN A 72 7.80 -6.73 5.45
CA ASN A 72 7.70 -8.03 4.80
C ASN A 72 7.29 -7.94 3.33
N ASN A 73 7.27 -6.74 2.76
CA ASN A 73 6.93 -6.49 1.34
C ASN A 73 5.57 -7.04 0.93
N ARG A 74 4.56 -7.03 1.82
CA ARG A 74 3.28 -7.66 1.54
C ARG A 74 2.08 -6.84 1.97
N ILE A 75 0.96 -7.14 1.34
CA ILE A 75 -0.37 -6.74 1.79
C ILE A 75 -1.07 -8.00 2.28
N GLN A 76 -1.62 -7.99 3.48
CA GLN A 76 -2.54 -9.01 3.95
C GLN A 76 -3.95 -8.46 4.03
N VAL A 77 -4.93 -9.28 3.66
CA VAL A 77 -6.36 -8.95 3.64
C VAL A 77 -7.05 -9.75 4.73
N PHE A 78 -7.90 -9.07 5.49
CA PHE A 78 -8.63 -9.63 6.62
C PHE A 78 -10.11 -9.27 6.57
N GLU A 79 -10.94 -10.09 7.18
CA GLU A 79 -12.27 -9.67 7.63
C GLU A 79 -12.13 -8.64 8.77
N THR A 80 -13.20 -7.92 9.07
CA THR A 80 -13.18 -6.88 10.12
C THR A 80 -12.94 -7.43 11.54
N ASP A 81 -13.10 -8.71 11.75
CA ASP A 81 -12.82 -9.39 13.02
C ASP A 81 -11.38 -9.86 13.19
N GLY A 82 -10.56 -9.74 12.13
CA GLY A 82 -9.16 -10.17 12.09
C GLY A 82 -8.94 -11.54 11.45
N THR A 83 -10.00 -12.19 10.95
CA THR A 83 -9.85 -13.45 10.20
C THR A 83 -9.08 -13.19 8.90
N TYR A 84 -7.98 -13.91 8.70
CA TYR A 84 -7.16 -13.82 7.49
C TYR A 84 -7.90 -14.35 6.26
N VAL A 85 -7.80 -13.62 5.15
CA VAL A 85 -8.44 -13.95 3.87
C VAL A 85 -7.41 -14.29 2.79
N ASN A 86 -6.47 -13.38 2.53
CA ASN A 86 -5.53 -13.50 1.41
C ASN A 86 -4.30 -12.61 1.59
N GLU A 87 -3.27 -12.80 0.77
CA GLU A 87 -2.11 -11.91 0.73
C GLU A 87 -1.50 -11.79 -0.67
N VAL A 88 -0.73 -10.72 -0.85
CA VAL A 88 0.15 -10.56 -2.01
C VAL A 88 1.49 -9.98 -1.58
N ILE A 89 2.56 -10.50 -2.16
CA ILE A 89 3.92 -9.98 -1.99
C ILE A 89 4.22 -9.01 -3.15
N ILE A 90 4.71 -7.83 -2.79
CA ILE A 90 5.07 -6.78 -3.74
C ILE A 90 6.58 -6.59 -3.71
N ALA A 91 7.25 -6.74 -4.87
CA ALA A 91 8.69 -6.55 -4.99
C ALA A 91 9.50 -7.31 -3.90
N GLU A 92 9.32 -8.62 -3.84
CA GLU A 92 9.80 -9.55 -2.81
C GLU A 92 11.26 -9.34 -2.38
N THR A 93 12.13 -8.95 -3.31
CA THR A 93 13.57 -8.76 -3.05
C THR A 93 13.92 -7.40 -2.44
N THR A 94 12.93 -6.55 -2.15
CA THR A 94 13.18 -5.23 -1.57
C THR A 94 13.69 -5.35 -0.14
N LEU A 95 14.84 -4.77 0.11
CA LEU A 95 15.46 -4.70 1.43
C LEU A 95 15.20 -3.34 2.10
N GLY A 96 15.74 -3.15 3.30
CA GLY A 96 15.65 -1.88 4.03
C GLY A 96 14.26 -1.65 4.60
N SER A 97 13.60 -0.55 4.24
CA SER A 97 12.29 -0.19 4.79
C SER A 97 11.12 -0.96 4.17
N GLY A 98 11.35 -1.75 3.12
CA GLY A 98 10.32 -2.54 2.46
C GLY A 98 9.47 -1.77 1.44
N ALA A 99 8.68 -2.51 0.65
CA ALA A 99 8.01 -2.00 -0.54
C ALA A 99 6.65 -1.35 -0.27
N VAL A 100 5.81 -1.95 0.57
CA VAL A 100 4.40 -1.56 0.71
C VAL A 100 4.23 -0.49 1.80
N TRP A 101 4.16 0.77 1.39
CA TRP A 101 4.08 1.90 2.33
C TRP A 101 2.64 2.32 2.61
N ASP A 102 1.80 2.34 1.58
CA ASP A 102 0.42 2.79 1.67
C ASP A 102 -0.42 2.20 0.54
N VAL A 103 -1.75 2.16 0.71
CA VAL A 103 -2.69 1.72 -0.31
C VAL A 103 -3.90 2.64 -0.42
N ALA A 104 -4.49 2.70 -1.62
CA ALA A 104 -5.76 3.37 -1.86
C ALA A 104 -6.61 2.57 -2.86
N PHE A 105 -7.93 2.66 -2.72
CA PHE A 105 -8.86 1.98 -3.63
C PHE A 105 -9.30 2.88 -4.78
N SER A 106 -9.67 2.29 -5.93
CA SER A 106 -10.37 3.01 -6.97
C SER A 106 -11.77 3.43 -6.50
N PRO A 107 -12.31 4.56 -7.02
CA PRO A 107 -13.53 5.16 -6.50
C PRO A 107 -14.82 4.47 -6.95
N ASP A 108 -14.74 3.54 -7.88
CA ASP A 108 -15.90 2.77 -8.34
C ASP A 108 -16.48 1.94 -7.19
N ARG A 109 -17.80 1.67 -7.25
CA ARG A 109 -18.51 0.97 -6.18
C ARG A 109 -17.86 -0.37 -5.78
N GLY A 110 -17.31 -1.09 -6.76
CA GLY A 110 -16.63 -2.37 -6.55
C GLY A 110 -15.18 -2.23 -6.12
N GLN A 111 -14.63 -1.01 -6.16
CA GLN A 111 -13.22 -0.76 -5.89
C GLN A 111 -12.32 -1.74 -6.66
N GLN A 112 -12.52 -1.78 -7.98
CA GLN A 112 -11.89 -2.76 -8.87
C GLN A 112 -10.37 -2.79 -8.78
N PHE A 113 -9.75 -1.63 -8.49
CA PHE A 113 -8.30 -1.50 -8.41
C PHE A 113 -7.84 -1.10 -7.01
N LEU A 114 -6.66 -1.62 -6.67
CA LEU A 114 -5.87 -1.26 -5.50
C LEU A 114 -4.57 -0.59 -5.97
N TYR A 115 -4.34 0.65 -5.53
CA TYR A 115 -3.10 1.38 -5.77
C TYR A 115 -2.18 1.18 -4.58
N VAL A 116 -0.91 0.86 -4.83
CA VAL A 116 0.08 0.56 -3.78
C VAL A 116 1.28 1.48 -3.95
N ALA A 117 1.56 2.29 -2.94
CA ALA A 117 2.76 3.11 -2.89
C ALA A 117 3.95 2.27 -2.45
N ASP A 118 4.98 2.20 -3.28
CA ASP A 118 6.26 1.56 -2.97
C ASP A 118 7.34 2.60 -2.81
N GLY A 119 7.64 2.95 -1.58
CA GLY A 119 8.60 4.01 -1.25
C GLY A 119 10.06 3.63 -1.45
N MET A 120 10.40 2.34 -1.44
CA MET A 120 11.78 1.91 -1.68
C MET A 120 12.12 1.77 -3.16
N ASN A 121 11.15 1.37 -4.00
CA ASN A 121 11.36 1.21 -5.43
C ASN A 121 10.79 2.39 -6.24
N GLU A 122 10.29 3.42 -5.55
CA GLU A 122 9.85 4.69 -6.12
C GLU A 122 8.79 4.52 -7.23
N ARG A 123 7.71 3.76 -6.89
CA ARG A 123 6.67 3.46 -7.87
C ARG A 123 5.30 3.25 -7.21
N VAL A 124 4.26 3.44 -8.01
CA VAL A 124 2.90 3.03 -7.66
C VAL A 124 2.54 1.81 -8.46
N TYR A 125 2.17 0.70 -7.80
CA TYR A 125 1.58 -0.45 -8.45
C TYR A 125 0.05 -0.29 -8.51
N ILE A 126 -0.56 -0.85 -9.55
CA ILE A 126 -2.00 -0.95 -9.72
C ILE A 126 -2.34 -2.43 -9.81
N LEU A 127 -3.08 -2.92 -8.83
CA LEU A 127 -3.52 -4.31 -8.76
C LEU A 127 -5.00 -4.41 -9.11
N ASN A 128 -5.42 -5.56 -9.64
CA ASN A 128 -6.81 -5.96 -9.52
C ASN A 128 -7.07 -6.28 -8.04
N ARG A 129 -8.05 -5.64 -7.40
CA ARG A 129 -8.27 -5.75 -5.96
C ARG A 129 -8.71 -7.15 -5.53
N GLU A 130 -9.58 -7.79 -6.31
CA GLU A 130 -10.14 -9.10 -5.97
C GLU A 130 -9.10 -10.23 -6.07
N SER A 131 -8.35 -10.26 -7.18
CA SER A 131 -7.32 -11.29 -7.41
C SER A 131 -5.96 -10.95 -6.82
N LEU A 132 -5.74 -9.71 -6.40
CA LEU A 132 -4.45 -9.14 -5.98
C LEU A 132 -3.36 -9.20 -7.06
N GLU A 133 -3.74 -9.48 -8.32
CA GLU A 133 -2.81 -9.54 -9.44
C GLU A 133 -2.32 -8.13 -9.83
N ILE A 134 -0.99 -7.95 -9.92
CA ILE A 134 -0.40 -6.70 -10.41
C ILE A 134 -0.74 -6.53 -11.90
N ARG A 135 -1.47 -5.48 -12.25
CA ARG A 135 -1.86 -5.17 -13.63
C ARG A 135 -0.85 -4.29 -14.33
N THR A 136 -0.33 -3.31 -13.62
CA THR A 136 0.67 -2.36 -14.13
C THR A 136 1.32 -1.59 -12.98
N SER A 137 2.29 -0.74 -13.30
CA SER A 137 2.88 0.20 -12.37
C SER A 137 3.38 1.44 -13.09
N PHE A 138 3.53 2.54 -12.38
CA PHE A 138 4.12 3.77 -12.91
C PHE A 138 5.04 4.43 -11.88
N GLY A 139 5.89 5.33 -12.35
CA GLY A 139 6.91 6.00 -11.54
C GLY A 139 8.27 5.32 -11.59
N VAL A 140 9.28 6.09 -11.36
CA VAL A 140 10.69 5.70 -11.22
C VAL A 140 11.38 6.68 -10.28
N GLY A 141 12.51 6.29 -9.69
CA GLY A 141 13.29 7.19 -8.84
C GLY A 141 13.75 8.46 -9.55
N GLY A 142 13.53 9.63 -8.94
CA GLY A 142 13.99 10.90 -9.48
C GLY A 142 13.21 12.12 -9.00
N ARG A 143 13.49 13.28 -9.64
CA ARG A 143 12.91 14.58 -9.24
C ARG A 143 12.00 15.21 -10.30
N TYR A 144 11.92 14.64 -11.50
CA TYR A 144 11.03 15.17 -12.55
C TYR A 144 9.56 14.82 -12.25
N PRO A 145 8.60 15.50 -12.83
CA PRO A 145 7.19 15.10 -12.76
C PRO A 145 7.02 13.64 -13.14
N GLY A 146 6.25 12.88 -12.37
CA GLY A 146 6.06 11.44 -12.55
C GLY A 146 7.19 10.54 -12.03
N HIS A 147 8.31 11.13 -11.59
CA HIS A 147 9.31 10.42 -10.80
C HIS A 147 9.01 10.57 -9.32
N PHE A 148 9.52 9.69 -8.48
CA PHE A 148 9.33 9.73 -7.03
C PHE A 148 10.66 9.76 -6.28
N ARG A 149 10.60 10.30 -5.07
CA ARG A 149 11.69 10.24 -4.11
C ARG A 149 11.12 10.14 -2.69
N GLU A 150 11.30 8.97 -2.10
CA GLU A 150 10.71 8.63 -0.80
C GLU A 150 9.16 8.73 -0.85
N LEU A 151 8.56 8.00 -1.81
CA LEU A 151 7.12 7.92 -1.96
C LEU A 151 6.50 7.31 -0.70
N GLY A 152 5.76 8.11 0.06
CA GLY A 152 5.23 7.72 1.37
C GLY A 152 3.75 7.36 1.37
N SER A 153 2.95 7.96 0.48
CA SER A 153 1.49 7.79 0.54
C SER A 153 0.84 7.95 -0.83
N VAL A 154 -0.33 7.34 -0.98
CA VAL A 154 -1.19 7.41 -2.17
C VAL A 154 -2.64 7.63 -1.78
N ALA A 155 -3.37 8.44 -2.54
CA ALA A 155 -4.81 8.64 -2.40
C ALA A 155 -5.46 8.74 -3.77
N VAL A 156 -6.76 8.46 -3.85
CA VAL A 156 -7.54 8.53 -5.10
C VAL A 156 -8.81 9.33 -4.84
N ASP A 157 -9.12 10.28 -5.75
CA ASP A 157 -10.36 11.05 -5.68
C ASP A 157 -11.52 10.35 -6.41
N GLU A 158 -12.73 10.90 -6.28
CA GLU A 158 -13.95 10.37 -6.93
C GLU A 158 -13.87 10.32 -8.46
N ALA A 159 -13.02 11.14 -9.09
CA ALA A 159 -12.77 11.11 -10.53
C ALA A 159 -11.71 10.07 -10.93
N GLY A 160 -11.13 9.37 -9.97
CA GLY A 160 -10.07 8.38 -10.18
C GLY A 160 -8.68 9.00 -10.34
N ASN A 161 -8.50 10.31 -10.08
CA ASN A 161 -7.17 10.89 -10.10
C ASN A 161 -6.35 10.38 -8.90
N VAL A 162 -5.10 10.03 -9.15
CA VAL A 162 -4.18 9.54 -8.13
C VAL A 162 -3.35 10.70 -7.59
N TYR A 163 -3.27 10.80 -6.29
CA TYR A 163 -2.43 11.75 -5.57
C TYR A 163 -1.35 10.98 -4.82
N THR A 164 -0.13 11.48 -4.87
CA THR A 164 1.01 10.88 -4.17
C THR A 164 1.67 11.93 -3.29
N ALA A 165 2.11 11.49 -2.11
CA ALA A 165 2.90 12.32 -1.20
C ALA A 165 4.28 11.71 -1.02
N GLU A 166 5.31 12.54 -1.13
CA GLU A 166 6.70 12.18 -0.95
C GLU A 166 7.23 12.77 0.34
N ASP A 167 7.88 11.93 1.15
CA ASP A 167 8.48 12.30 2.42
C ASP A 167 9.95 12.72 2.26
N GLY A 168 10.64 12.93 3.37
CA GLY A 168 12.09 13.11 3.49
C GLY A 168 12.67 14.09 2.47
N GLN A 169 13.30 13.59 1.46
CA GLN A 169 13.96 14.39 0.42
C GLN A 169 13.06 14.72 -0.78
N GLY A 170 11.95 14.03 -0.97
CA GLY A 170 10.96 14.31 -2.03
C GLY A 170 10.23 15.61 -1.77
N ARG A 171 9.56 15.71 -0.63
CA ARG A 171 8.85 16.89 -0.10
C ARG A 171 7.90 17.53 -1.10
N ARG A 172 7.12 16.72 -1.81
CA ARG A 172 6.14 17.20 -2.78
C ARG A 172 4.89 16.35 -2.81
N LEU A 173 3.83 16.97 -3.36
CA LEU A 173 2.63 16.28 -3.76
C LEU A 173 2.58 16.25 -5.29
N GLN A 174 2.14 15.15 -5.86
CA GLN A 174 1.87 15.05 -7.30
C GLN A 174 0.44 14.57 -7.51
N LYS A 175 -0.19 15.08 -8.57
CA LYS A 175 -1.50 14.62 -9.05
C LYS A 175 -1.32 13.99 -10.42
N PHE A 176 -1.84 12.78 -10.58
CA PHE A 176 -1.92 12.06 -11.84
C PHE A 176 -3.38 12.03 -12.28
N THR A 177 -3.68 12.68 -13.39
CA THR A 177 -5.04 12.74 -13.92
C THR A 177 -5.41 11.41 -14.54
N ASN A 178 -6.56 10.86 -14.12
CA ASN A 178 -7.13 9.68 -14.75
C ASN A 178 -7.64 10.03 -16.16
N LEU A 179 -7.12 9.36 -17.17
CA LEU A 179 -7.52 9.51 -18.56
C LEU A 179 -8.41 8.35 -19.05
N GLY A 180 -8.83 7.48 -18.11
CA GLY A 180 -9.58 6.27 -18.40
C GLY A 180 -8.66 5.06 -18.62
N TYR A 181 -9.29 3.93 -18.95
CA TYR A 181 -8.60 2.67 -19.19
C TYR A 181 -8.40 2.47 -20.69
N GLY A 182 -7.19 2.11 -21.09
CA GLY A 182 -6.85 1.85 -22.47
C GLY A 182 -5.69 0.86 -22.58
N PRO A 183 -5.39 0.34 -23.79
CA PRO A 183 -4.22 -0.49 -23.99
C PRO A 183 -2.97 0.30 -23.63
N VAL A 184 -2.06 -0.32 -22.87
CA VAL A 184 -0.73 0.23 -22.62
C VAL A 184 0.03 0.24 -23.94
N THR A 185 0.35 1.44 -24.43
CA THR A 185 1.21 1.62 -25.62
C THR A 185 2.63 1.99 -25.18
N LEU A 186 3.60 1.83 -26.09
CA LEU A 186 4.98 2.24 -25.81
C LEU A 186 5.10 3.76 -25.53
N GLU A 187 4.14 4.55 -26.03
CA GLU A 187 4.06 6.00 -25.82
C GLU A 187 3.43 6.37 -24.47
N HIS A 188 2.64 5.45 -23.88
CA HIS A 188 1.88 5.66 -22.65
C HIS A 188 2.22 4.61 -21.60
N GLN A 189 3.47 4.51 -21.23
CA GLN A 189 3.92 3.57 -20.18
C GLN A 189 3.40 3.93 -18.75
N GLY A 190 2.12 4.34 -18.70
CA GLY A 190 1.41 4.66 -17.46
C GLY A 190 1.52 6.11 -16.98
N ALA A 191 2.40 6.92 -17.51
CA ALA A 191 2.46 8.35 -17.18
C ALA A 191 2.60 9.21 -18.43
N LEU A 192 1.60 10.07 -18.70
CA LEU A 192 1.71 11.11 -19.69
C LEU A 192 2.33 12.35 -19.02
N TYR A 193 3.48 12.79 -19.48
CA TYR A 193 4.04 14.07 -19.10
C TYR A 193 3.35 15.17 -19.93
N PRO A 194 2.91 16.28 -19.30
CA PRO A 194 2.45 17.42 -20.08
C PRO A 194 3.59 17.85 -20.99
N ALA A 195 3.27 18.11 -22.26
CA ALA A 195 4.25 18.72 -23.19
C ALA A 195 4.81 19.98 -22.53
N ALA A 196 6.13 20.11 -22.52
CA ALA A 196 6.76 21.33 -22.01
C ALA A 196 6.16 22.51 -22.78
N SER A 197 5.53 23.45 -22.07
CA SER A 197 5.06 24.71 -22.66
C SER A 197 6.30 25.41 -23.22
N GLN A 198 6.34 25.59 -24.52
CA GLN A 198 7.37 26.38 -25.22
C GLN A 198 7.28 27.85 -24.80
#